data_dd33844935e4890089400e74ea9ee29e
#
_entry.id   dd33844935e4890089400e74ea9ee29e
#
_cell.length_a   1.000
_cell.length_b   1.000
_cell.length_c   1.000
_cell.angle_alpha   90.00
_cell.angle_beta   90.00
_cell.angle_gamma   90.00
#
_symmetry.space_group_name_H-M   'P 1'
#
loop_
_entity.id
_entity.type
_entity.pdbx_description
1 polymer ?
#
loop_
_entity_poly.entity_id
_entity_poly.type
_entity_poly.pdbx_seq_one_letter_code
_entity_poly.pdbx_strand_id
1 'polypeptide(L)' 'MQLYCGIDLHSNNSVVSLINENDQLISEKRLDNNLETIEHHLQPYQDAISGVVVEATYNWHWLVDGLIEHGYPVHLANT' A
#
# COMPACT_ATOMS: atom_id res chain seq x y z
N MET A 1 12.38 12.71 -4.43
CA MET A 1 12.47 11.40 -3.78
C MET A 1 11.32 10.52 -4.26
N GLN A 2 11.62 9.31 -4.66
CA GLN A 2 10.59 8.34 -5.07
C GLN A 2 10.42 7.27 -4.03
N LEU A 3 9.17 6.96 -3.72
CA LEU A 3 8.83 5.90 -2.78
C LEU A 3 8.02 4.83 -3.48
N TYR A 4 8.17 3.60 -3.01
CA TYR A 4 7.39 2.46 -3.46
C TYR A 4 6.73 1.83 -2.25
N CYS A 5 5.45 1.51 -2.38
CA CYS A 5 4.67 0.96 -1.28
C CYS A 5 4.38 -0.51 -1.56
N GLY A 6 4.65 -1.37 -0.58
CA GLY A 6 4.24 -2.76 -0.61
C GLY A 6 3.19 -3.00 0.45
N ILE A 7 2.08 -3.62 0.07
CA ILE A 7 1.03 -3.97 1.02
C ILE A 7 0.83 -5.48 0.99
N ASP A 8 1.10 -6.11 2.13
CA ASP A 8 0.88 -7.54 2.32
C ASP A 8 -0.46 -7.69 3.04
N LEU A 9 -1.48 -8.05 2.27
CA LEU A 9 -2.86 -8.11 2.75
C LEU A 9 -3.15 -9.48 3.35
N HIS A 10 -3.41 -9.49 4.65
CA HIS A 10 -3.85 -10.67 5.39
C HIS A 10 -5.34 -10.57 5.72
N SER A 11 -5.91 -11.62 6.28
CA SER A 11 -7.35 -11.67 6.53
C SER A 11 -7.82 -10.62 7.53
N ASN A 12 -7.00 -10.27 8.53
CA ASN A 12 -7.41 -9.36 9.60
C ASN A 12 -6.66 -8.02 9.60
N ASN A 13 -5.50 -7.98 8.96
CA ASN A 13 -4.68 -6.78 8.94
C ASN A 13 -3.77 -6.79 7.72
N SER A 14 -3.12 -5.68 7.49
CA SER A 14 -2.18 -5.52 6.38
C SER A 14 -0.87 -4.95 6.89
N VAL A 15 0.24 -5.40 6.31
CA VAL A 15 1.55 -4.80 6.58
C VAL A 15 1.86 -3.85 5.42
N VAL A 16 2.03 -2.58 5.74
CA VAL A 16 2.27 -1.52 4.76
C VAL A 16 3.71 -1.06 4.88
N SER A 17 4.48 -1.26 3.83
CA SER A 17 5.90 -0.93 3.80
C SER A 17 6.16 0.15 2.75
N LEU A 18 7.01 1.11 3.10
CA LEU A 18 7.47 2.14 2.17
C LEU A 18 8.98 2.03 2.04
N ILE A 19 9.45 1.91 0.81
CA ILE A 19 10.87 1.89 0.52
C ILE A 19 11.22 3.01 -0.47
N ASN A 20 12.45 3.49 -0.42
CA ASN A 20 12.89 4.51 -1.37
C ASN A 20 13.57 3.86 -2.58
N GLU A 21 14.06 4.68 -3.50
CA GLU A 21 14.71 4.23 -4.73
C GLU A 21 16.02 3.48 -4.49
N ASN A 22 16.57 3.54 -3.28
CA ASN A 22 17.79 2.81 -2.90
C ASN A 22 17.48 1.55 -2.10
N ASP A 23 16.23 1.10 -2.13
CA ASP A 23 15.73 -0.08 -1.39
C ASP A 23 15.86 0.05 0.12
N GLN A 24 15.94 1.27 0.63
CA GLN A 24 15.95 1.50 2.07
C GLN A 24 14.53 1.55 2.61
N LEU A 25 14.27 0.83 3.69
CA LEU A 25 12.97 0.82 4.35
C LEU A 25 12.76 2.16 5.07
N ILE A 26 11.75 2.90 4.64
CA ILE A 26 11.41 4.19 5.21
C ILE A 26 10.39 4.03 6.34
N SER A 27 9.42 3.14 6.13
CA SER A 27 8.36 2.89 7.10
C SER A 27 7.79 1.51 6.90
N GLU A 28 7.46 0.84 7.99
CA GLU A 28 6.73 -0.42 7.93
C GLU A 28 5.77 -0.46 9.09
N LYS A 29 4.49 -0.70 8.80
CA LYS A 29 3.48 -0.67 9.83
C LYS A 29 2.38 -1.67 9.54
N ARG A 30 1.94 -2.36 10.59
CA ARG A 30 0.79 -3.24 10.55
C ARG A 30 -0.46 -2.42 10.85
N LEU A 31 -1.42 -2.44 9.93
CA LEU A 31 -2.63 -1.64 10.02
C LEU A 31 -3.86 -2.55 9.91
N ASP A 32 -4.96 -2.12 10.50
CA ASP A 32 -6.24 -2.80 10.32
C ASP A 32 -6.66 -2.75 8.86
N ASN A 33 -7.44 -3.75 8.43
CA ASN A 33 -7.99 -3.80 7.08
C ASN A 33 -9.14 -2.81 6.93
N ASN A 34 -8.78 -1.54 6.93
CA ASN A 34 -9.69 -0.41 6.80
C ASN A 34 -9.08 0.57 5.81
N LEU A 35 -9.81 0.87 4.75
CA LEU A 35 -9.28 1.73 3.68
C LEU A 35 -8.89 3.11 4.19
N GLU A 36 -9.72 3.71 5.06
CA GLU A 36 -9.43 5.03 5.60
C GLU A 36 -8.14 5.02 6.42
N THR A 37 -7.92 3.99 7.22
CA THR A 37 -6.73 3.87 8.05
C THR A 37 -5.48 3.78 7.17
N ILE A 38 -5.54 2.96 6.12
CA ILE A 38 -4.41 2.79 5.21
C ILE A 38 -4.14 4.07 4.44
N GLU A 39 -5.18 4.71 3.91
CA GLU A 39 -5.02 5.97 3.19
C GLU A 39 -4.46 7.07 4.08
N HIS A 40 -4.95 7.16 5.32
CA HIS A 40 -4.46 8.15 6.26
C HIS A 40 -2.96 7.96 6.51
N HIS A 41 -2.53 6.72 6.62
CA HIS A 41 -1.10 6.42 6.80
C HIS A 41 -0.27 6.80 5.57
N LEU A 42 -0.80 6.59 4.36
CA LEU A 42 -0.07 6.85 3.12
C LEU A 42 -0.15 8.31 2.67
N GLN A 43 -1.14 9.06 3.11
CA GLN A 43 -1.40 10.41 2.62
C GLN A 43 -0.18 11.34 2.69
N PRO A 44 0.60 11.37 3.77
CA PRO A 44 1.78 12.24 3.83
C PRO A 44 2.82 11.94 2.77
N TYR A 45 2.80 10.73 2.21
CA TYR A 45 3.78 10.27 1.23
C TYR A 45 3.22 10.21 -0.19
N GLN A 46 1.95 10.56 -0.38
CA GLN A 46 1.25 10.31 -1.64
C GLN A 46 1.98 10.87 -2.85
N ASP A 47 2.46 12.11 -2.75
CA ASP A 47 3.12 12.75 -3.88
C ASP A 47 4.44 12.09 -4.26
N ALA A 48 5.06 11.39 -3.33
CA ALA A 48 6.33 10.69 -3.57
C ALA A 48 6.14 9.24 -3.99
N ILE A 49 4.94 8.67 -3.81
CA ILE A 49 4.70 7.26 -4.12
C ILE A 49 4.58 7.07 -5.63
N SER A 50 5.51 6.31 -6.19
CA SER A 50 5.55 6.01 -7.62
C SER A 50 4.86 4.70 -7.98
N GLY A 51 4.61 3.85 -7.01
CA GLY A 51 3.92 2.58 -7.23
C GLY A 51 3.50 1.95 -5.93
N VAL A 52 2.37 1.26 -5.96
CA VAL A 52 1.86 0.47 -4.84
C VAL A 52 1.66 -0.96 -5.35
N VAL A 53 2.30 -1.92 -4.70
CA VAL A 53 2.12 -3.34 -5.01
C VAL A 53 1.34 -3.98 -3.88
N VAL A 54 0.21 -4.59 -4.22
CA VAL A 54 -0.63 -5.31 -3.25
C VAL A 54 -0.46 -6.79 -3.48
N GLU A 55 -0.02 -7.52 -2.45
CA GLU A 55 0.03 -8.98 -2.45
C GLU A 55 -1.17 -9.50 -1.68
N ALA A 56 -1.99 -10.32 -2.34
CA ALA A 56 -3.19 -10.86 -1.72
C ALA A 56 -3.63 -12.11 -2.44
N THR A 57 -4.25 -13.04 -1.70
CA THR A 57 -4.80 -14.26 -2.29
C THR A 57 -6.29 -14.11 -2.62
N TYR A 58 -7.02 -13.33 -1.82
CA TYR A 58 -8.45 -13.10 -2.06
C TYR A 58 -8.90 -11.82 -1.35
N ASN A 59 -10.09 -11.35 -1.73
CA ASN A 59 -10.79 -10.22 -1.09
C ASN A 59 -9.97 -8.93 -1.05
N TRP A 60 -9.30 -8.64 -2.15
CA TRP A 60 -8.43 -7.46 -2.27
C TRP A 60 -9.09 -6.26 -2.95
N HIS A 61 -10.28 -6.47 -3.51
CA HIS A 61 -10.93 -5.44 -4.35
C HIS A 61 -11.16 -4.13 -3.61
N TRP A 62 -11.58 -4.20 -2.35
CA TRP A 62 -11.85 -2.99 -1.57
C TRP A 62 -10.61 -2.11 -1.44
N LEU A 63 -9.45 -2.73 -1.29
CA LEU A 63 -8.19 -2.01 -1.11
C LEU A 63 -7.67 -1.47 -2.44
N VAL A 64 -7.58 -2.33 -3.45
CA VAL A 64 -7.05 -1.94 -4.77
C VAL A 64 -7.95 -0.86 -5.40
N ASP A 65 -9.26 -1.09 -5.43
CA ASP A 65 -10.18 -0.13 -6.03
C ASP A 65 -10.18 1.19 -5.27
N GLY A 66 -10.13 1.13 -3.94
CA GLY A 66 -10.11 2.33 -3.13
C GLY A 66 -8.85 3.16 -3.32
N LEU A 67 -7.69 2.50 -3.40
CA LEU A 67 -6.44 3.21 -3.63
C LEU A 67 -6.38 3.81 -5.03
N ILE A 68 -6.88 3.09 -6.04
CA ILE A 68 -6.94 3.63 -7.40
C ILE A 68 -7.85 4.86 -7.44
N GLU A 69 -8.99 4.82 -6.79
CA GLU A 69 -9.91 5.97 -6.72
C GLU A 69 -9.25 7.20 -6.09
N HIS A 70 -8.32 6.98 -5.16
CA HIS A 70 -7.61 8.08 -4.50
C HIS A 70 -6.32 8.48 -5.23
N GLY A 71 -6.12 7.96 -6.44
CA GLY A 71 -5.04 8.41 -7.30
C GLY A 71 -3.71 7.68 -7.16
N TYR A 72 -3.70 6.54 -6.46
CA TYR A 72 -2.47 5.76 -6.33
C TYR A 72 -2.25 4.85 -7.53
N PRO A 73 -1.01 4.73 -8.02
CA PRO A 73 -0.69 3.79 -9.10
C PRO A 73 -0.51 2.37 -8.52
N VAL A 74 -1.57 1.58 -8.58
CA VAL A 74 -1.62 0.27 -7.91
C VAL A 74 -1.40 -0.87 -8.89
N HIS A 75 -0.61 -1.84 -8.48
CA HIS A 75 -0.39 -3.11 -9.18
C HIS A 75 -0.70 -4.25 -8.24
N LEU A 76 -1.48 -5.21 -8.70
CA LEU A 76 -1.79 -6.40 -7.93
C LEU A 76 -0.80 -7.50 -8.27
N ALA A 77 -0.13 -8.02 -7.24
CA ALA A 77 0.74 -9.17 -7.38
C ALA A 77 -0.02 -10.43 -6.95
N ASN A 78 -0.18 -11.37 -7.86
CA ASN A 78 -0.79 -12.66 -7.56
C ASN A 78 0.27 -13.61 -7.02
N THR A 79 -0.02 -14.21 -5.91
CA THR A 79 0.87 -15.21 -5.32
C THR A 79 0.26 -16.59 -5.37
#